data_869dc036e619c682f35be8ff0ce4656f
#
_entry.id   869dc036e619c682f35be8ff0ce4656f
#
_cell.length_a   1.000
_cell.length_b   1.000
_cell.length_c   1.000
_cell.angle_alpha   90.00
_cell.angle_beta   90.00
_cell.angle_gamma   90.00
#
_symmetry.space_group_name_H-M   'P 1'
#
loop_
_entity.id
_entity.type
_entity.pdbx_description
1 polymer ?
#
loop_
_entity_poly.entity_id
_entity_poly.type
_entity_poly.pdbx_seq_one_letter_code
_entity_poly.pdbx_strand_id
1 'polypeptide(L)'
;MVQKIGIDFGTTNSLISVVTRAGKIKSFDDLGRPHPSVVRYESDKTICGKKAKDKLDQHGIGVLGNTVRGPKKLLGCSDINVDGRLLSPGEVVTEYIRYLIEHARDEDDEESADLKNAVVTIPVAMGGRERQVLREALLNAGVYVESFVHEPLAALYGYFRDQEDPKGALRRFEGKMLLVFDWGGGTLDLTLCKVVNGNILQILNRGNNSVGGDYLDDAIQKYVEQKHAEQHNWDDESQLERSPGMLAKLQAACERAKITLSTHDKTSIFVPDYYLGEGEESEIDYWLTREELETISKRLISQGINEIDALLADNQADIDRQTIALCLATGGMVNMPLIKRQLSELFGIASLEISKKGDRIISEGAAWIASDELKLTLSKPFELLEARSSMLTIIPEGTLLPTRGNSIRYPQSMYCTDPRDGNALASFKRPQMVGKTAAADPRTNYGELVIPINPDFPPLEERIELEISIDENLIVHVSGVGGDMQIPRSTEFYDLEFGLATMTVQPESKKKRLKLRGEKKLPYGLMIRANVTPDKEDWELVPGELLKAYNDEHPFLRKTLTEQQRTEFVRYQPCSNCGAKWGKNCCSNS
;
A
#
# COMPACT_ATOMS: atom_id res chain seq x y z
N MET A 1 -28.99 -0.79 15.48
CA MET A 1 -28.55 -0.29 14.16
C MET A 1 -27.82 -1.41 13.46
N VAL A 2 -27.95 -1.52 12.16
CA VAL A 2 -27.20 -2.48 11.33
C VAL A 2 -25.77 -1.93 11.21
N GLN A 3 -24.77 -2.79 11.35
CA GLN A 3 -23.36 -2.39 11.36
C GLN A 3 -22.72 -2.63 9.99
N LYS A 4 -21.89 -1.69 9.55
CA LYS A 4 -21.09 -1.83 8.33
C LYS A 4 -20.11 -2.99 8.48
N ILE A 5 -19.81 -3.67 7.37
CA ILE A 5 -18.90 -4.82 7.36
C ILE A 5 -17.45 -4.42 7.13
N GLY A 6 -16.54 -5.29 7.60
CA GLY A 6 -15.15 -5.30 7.20
C GLY A 6 -14.90 -6.38 6.18
N ILE A 7 -14.25 -6.06 5.06
CA ILE A 7 -13.89 -7.01 4.01
C ILE A 7 -12.38 -7.08 3.90
N ASP A 8 -11.83 -8.26 4.07
CA ASP A 8 -10.49 -8.61 3.63
C ASP A 8 -10.58 -9.42 2.33
N PHE A 9 -10.23 -8.76 1.22
CA PHE A 9 -10.13 -9.41 -0.09
C PHE A 9 -8.68 -9.81 -0.34
N GLY A 10 -8.31 -11.02 0.10
CA GLY A 10 -6.94 -11.53 0.01
C GLY A 10 -6.64 -12.23 -1.32
N THR A 11 -5.35 -12.40 -1.61
CA THR A 11 -4.88 -13.14 -2.79
C THR A 11 -5.25 -14.62 -2.73
N THR A 12 -5.07 -15.23 -1.56
CA THR A 12 -5.30 -16.67 -1.35
C THR A 12 -6.64 -16.94 -0.71
N ASN A 13 -7.00 -16.14 0.29
CA ASN A 13 -8.25 -16.26 1.04
C ASN A 13 -8.88 -14.89 1.23
N SER A 14 -10.20 -14.85 1.38
CA SER A 14 -10.96 -13.63 1.66
C SER A 14 -11.98 -13.87 2.77
N LEU A 15 -12.33 -12.82 3.51
CA LEU A 15 -13.24 -12.91 4.64
C LEU A 15 -14.06 -11.65 4.82
N ILE A 16 -15.32 -11.81 5.21
CA ILE A 16 -16.19 -10.73 5.68
C ILE A 16 -16.41 -10.89 7.17
N SER A 17 -16.32 -9.79 7.90
CA SER A 17 -16.60 -9.74 9.33
C SER A 17 -17.51 -8.56 9.68
N VAL A 18 -18.25 -8.68 10.79
CA VAL A 18 -19.12 -7.63 11.32
C VAL A 18 -19.04 -7.59 12.84
N VAL A 19 -19.19 -6.42 13.43
CA VAL A 19 -19.44 -6.27 14.87
C VAL A 19 -20.93 -6.37 15.09
N THR A 20 -21.39 -7.40 15.80
CA THR A 20 -22.81 -7.63 16.07
C THR A 20 -23.39 -6.56 17.00
N ARG A 21 -24.72 -6.51 17.12
CA ARG A 21 -25.43 -5.61 18.07
C ARG A 21 -25.02 -5.84 19.53
N ALA A 22 -24.54 -7.04 19.85
CA ALA A 22 -24.01 -7.38 21.18
C ALA A 22 -22.54 -6.92 21.40
N GLY A 23 -21.95 -6.21 20.42
CA GLY A 23 -20.55 -5.76 20.50
C GLY A 23 -19.52 -6.88 20.35
N LYS A 24 -19.91 -8.01 19.75
CA LYS A 24 -19.02 -9.14 19.46
C LYS A 24 -18.72 -9.20 17.98
N ILE A 25 -17.52 -9.66 17.65
CA ILE A 25 -17.14 -9.90 16.26
C ILE A 25 -17.78 -11.20 15.76
N LYS A 26 -18.34 -11.18 14.56
CA LYS A 26 -18.80 -12.35 13.79
C LYS A 26 -18.10 -12.31 12.43
N SER A 27 -17.47 -13.39 12.06
CA SER A 27 -16.87 -13.57 10.74
C SER A 27 -17.70 -14.58 9.97
N PHE A 28 -18.00 -14.29 8.71
CA PHE A 28 -18.73 -15.15 7.80
C PHE A 28 -17.72 -16.04 7.07
N ASP A 29 -17.40 -17.16 7.67
CA ASP A 29 -16.36 -18.08 7.22
C ASP A 29 -16.92 -19.43 6.77
N ASP A 30 -16.12 -20.24 6.07
CA ASP A 30 -16.50 -21.59 5.67
C ASP A 30 -15.92 -22.61 6.69
N LEU A 31 -16.75 -23.04 7.63
CA LEU A 31 -16.39 -24.02 8.67
C LEU A 31 -15.14 -23.61 9.48
N GLY A 32 -15.07 -22.36 9.90
CA GLY A 32 -13.98 -21.81 10.69
C GLY A 32 -12.76 -21.36 9.88
N ARG A 33 -12.85 -21.32 8.56
CA ARG A 33 -11.77 -20.89 7.65
C ARG A 33 -12.23 -19.79 6.71
N PRO A 34 -11.37 -18.84 6.36
CA PRO A 34 -11.65 -17.88 5.31
C PRO A 34 -11.92 -18.56 3.96
N HIS A 35 -12.67 -17.90 3.09
CA HIS A 35 -13.01 -18.41 1.77
C HIS A 35 -11.82 -18.38 0.82
N PRO A 36 -11.44 -19.50 0.17
CA PRO A 36 -10.43 -19.49 -0.88
C PRO A 36 -10.79 -18.54 -2.01
N SER A 37 -9.85 -17.69 -2.42
CA SER A 37 -10.02 -16.73 -3.53
C SER A 37 -9.85 -17.43 -4.87
N VAL A 38 -10.83 -18.27 -5.22
CA VAL A 38 -10.87 -19.08 -6.44
C VAL A 38 -12.22 -18.94 -7.12
N VAL A 39 -12.19 -18.73 -8.44
CA VAL A 39 -13.38 -18.64 -9.30
C VAL A 39 -13.26 -19.66 -10.42
N ARG A 40 -14.30 -20.50 -10.60
CA ARG A 40 -14.36 -21.47 -11.66
C ARG A 40 -15.60 -21.25 -12.52
N TYR A 41 -15.38 -21.15 -13.81
CA TYR A 41 -16.43 -20.99 -14.82
C TYR A 41 -16.81 -22.35 -15.39
N GLU A 42 -18.09 -22.70 -15.28
CA GLU A 42 -18.67 -23.87 -15.93
C GLU A 42 -19.65 -23.41 -17.03
N SER A 43 -20.15 -24.32 -17.83
CA SER A 43 -20.99 -23.94 -18.99
C SER A 43 -22.25 -23.16 -18.62
N ASP A 44 -22.82 -23.41 -17.45
CA ASP A 44 -24.10 -22.89 -16.98
C ASP A 44 -24.01 -22.03 -15.70
N LYS A 45 -22.86 -22.02 -15.02
CA LYS A 45 -22.70 -21.31 -13.74
C LYS A 45 -21.27 -20.98 -13.39
N THR A 46 -21.13 -19.98 -12.54
CA THR A 46 -19.87 -19.64 -11.87
C THR A 46 -19.85 -20.27 -10.47
N ILE A 47 -18.75 -20.89 -10.10
CA ILE A 47 -18.53 -21.48 -8.77
C ILE A 47 -17.37 -20.75 -8.11
N CYS A 48 -17.51 -20.37 -6.84
CA CYS A 48 -16.49 -19.63 -6.10
C CYS A 48 -16.12 -20.32 -4.78
N GLY A 49 -15.04 -19.86 -4.18
CA GLY A 49 -14.61 -20.26 -2.85
C GLY A 49 -14.16 -21.71 -2.77
N LYS A 50 -14.50 -22.36 -1.66
CA LYS A 50 -14.08 -23.74 -1.37
C LYS A 50 -14.53 -24.73 -2.44
N LYS A 51 -15.77 -24.65 -2.92
CA LYS A 51 -16.28 -25.54 -3.97
C LYS A 51 -15.45 -25.43 -5.26
N ALA A 52 -15.00 -24.23 -5.63
CA ALA A 52 -14.11 -24.02 -6.78
C ALA A 52 -12.72 -24.59 -6.50
N LYS A 53 -12.18 -24.37 -5.29
CA LYS A 53 -10.88 -24.91 -4.87
C LYS A 53 -10.90 -26.43 -4.83
N ASP A 54 -11.92 -27.06 -4.27
CA ASP A 54 -12.03 -28.53 -4.21
C ASP A 54 -12.04 -29.14 -5.62
N LYS A 55 -12.72 -28.50 -6.58
CA LYS A 55 -12.70 -28.94 -7.98
C LYS A 55 -11.34 -28.72 -8.65
N LEU A 56 -10.66 -27.61 -8.34
CA LEU A 56 -9.30 -27.35 -8.79
C LEU A 56 -8.35 -28.42 -8.25
N ASP A 57 -8.45 -28.75 -6.98
CA ASP A 57 -7.61 -29.73 -6.30
C ASP A 57 -7.86 -31.17 -6.83
N GLN A 58 -9.11 -31.48 -7.23
CA GLN A 58 -9.49 -32.81 -7.75
C GLN A 58 -9.22 -32.97 -9.25
N HIS A 59 -9.51 -31.96 -10.04
CA HIS A 59 -9.54 -32.04 -11.50
C HIS A 59 -8.52 -31.14 -12.19
N GLY A 60 -7.78 -30.34 -11.44
CA GLY A 60 -6.88 -29.32 -11.99
C GLY A 60 -7.63 -28.18 -12.68
N ILE A 61 -6.87 -27.35 -13.40
CA ILE A 61 -7.44 -26.22 -14.15
C ILE A 61 -8.32 -26.69 -15.31
N GLY A 62 -8.10 -27.93 -15.78
CA GLY A 62 -8.75 -28.50 -16.96
C GLY A 62 -8.12 -28.03 -18.27
N VAL A 63 -8.52 -28.67 -19.38
CA VAL A 63 -7.99 -28.36 -20.72
C VAL A 63 -8.38 -26.96 -21.18
N LEU A 64 -9.49 -26.43 -20.69
CA LEU A 64 -10.07 -25.15 -21.13
C LEU A 64 -9.60 -23.95 -20.30
N GLY A 65 -8.82 -24.15 -19.26
CA GLY A 65 -8.34 -23.04 -18.42
C GLY A 65 -9.47 -22.25 -17.75
N ASN A 66 -10.52 -22.95 -17.27
CA ASN A 66 -11.74 -22.34 -16.77
C ASN A 66 -11.69 -21.96 -15.26
N THR A 67 -10.53 -21.94 -14.64
CA THR A 67 -10.38 -21.63 -13.21
C THR A 67 -9.37 -20.53 -12.98
N VAL A 68 -9.78 -19.49 -12.27
CA VAL A 68 -8.95 -18.36 -11.86
C VAL A 68 -8.63 -18.50 -10.38
N ARG A 69 -7.36 -18.57 -10.04
CA ARG A 69 -6.85 -18.57 -8.67
C ARG A 69 -6.26 -17.20 -8.34
N GLY A 70 -6.62 -16.66 -7.19
CA GLY A 70 -6.08 -15.38 -6.71
C GLY A 70 -6.47 -14.17 -7.58
N PRO A 71 -7.77 -13.90 -7.81
CA PRO A 71 -8.22 -12.84 -8.72
C PRO A 71 -7.70 -11.45 -8.35
N LYS A 72 -7.31 -11.21 -7.09
CA LYS A 72 -6.66 -9.97 -6.65
C LYS A 72 -5.38 -9.67 -7.41
N LYS A 73 -4.58 -10.68 -7.77
CA LYS A 73 -3.34 -10.52 -8.54
C LYS A 73 -3.56 -9.98 -9.95
N LEU A 74 -4.78 -10.07 -10.45
CA LEU A 74 -5.13 -9.69 -11.83
C LEU A 74 -5.58 -8.23 -11.96
N LEU A 75 -5.86 -7.53 -10.85
CA LEU A 75 -6.45 -6.19 -10.86
C LEU A 75 -5.69 -5.15 -11.70
N GLY A 76 -4.36 -5.28 -11.80
CA GLY A 76 -3.51 -4.43 -12.65
C GLY A 76 -3.32 -4.92 -14.09
N CYS A 77 -3.82 -6.12 -14.41
CA CYS A 77 -3.61 -6.76 -15.70
C CYS A 77 -4.63 -6.29 -16.76
N SER A 78 -4.32 -6.61 -18.03
CA SER A 78 -5.30 -6.57 -19.12
C SER A 78 -6.28 -7.74 -19.01
N ASP A 79 -7.28 -7.76 -19.91
CA ASP A 79 -8.26 -8.84 -19.97
C ASP A 79 -7.60 -10.21 -20.10
N ILE A 80 -8.20 -11.19 -19.44
CA ILE A 80 -7.73 -12.57 -19.36
C ILE A 80 -8.66 -13.49 -20.16
N ASN A 81 -8.09 -14.51 -20.76
CA ASN A 81 -8.89 -15.55 -21.43
C ASN A 81 -9.23 -16.66 -20.43
N VAL A 82 -10.52 -16.86 -20.18
CA VAL A 82 -11.04 -17.91 -19.30
C VAL A 82 -12.04 -18.74 -20.11
N ASP A 83 -11.67 -19.96 -20.43
CA ASP A 83 -12.51 -20.88 -21.20
C ASP A 83 -12.98 -20.28 -22.55
N GLY A 84 -12.05 -19.61 -23.28
CA GLY A 84 -12.36 -18.96 -24.54
C GLY A 84 -13.13 -17.64 -24.43
N ARG A 85 -13.46 -17.18 -23.22
CA ARG A 85 -14.09 -15.89 -22.94
C ARG A 85 -13.04 -14.89 -22.50
N LEU A 86 -13.09 -13.70 -23.08
CA LEU A 86 -12.27 -12.57 -22.64
C LEU A 86 -13.00 -11.86 -21.52
N LEU A 87 -12.42 -11.88 -20.31
CA LEU A 87 -12.97 -11.24 -19.11
C LEU A 87 -12.01 -10.21 -18.58
N SER A 88 -12.53 -9.08 -18.14
CA SER A 88 -11.74 -8.12 -17.38
C SER A 88 -11.48 -8.64 -15.96
N PRO A 89 -10.35 -8.30 -15.34
CA PRO A 89 -10.09 -8.63 -13.93
C PRO A 89 -11.19 -8.16 -12.98
N GLY A 90 -11.78 -6.99 -13.26
CA GLY A 90 -12.89 -6.44 -12.48
C GLY A 90 -14.15 -7.32 -12.51
N GLU A 91 -14.46 -7.94 -13.64
CA GLU A 91 -15.60 -8.87 -13.75
C GLU A 91 -15.38 -10.11 -12.89
N VAL A 92 -14.19 -10.71 -12.94
CA VAL A 92 -13.85 -11.89 -12.11
C VAL A 92 -13.94 -11.56 -10.62
N VAL A 93 -13.42 -10.41 -10.21
CA VAL A 93 -13.50 -9.95 -8.82
C VAL A 93 -14.95 -9.67 -8.42
N THR A 94 -15.75 -9.07 -9.30
CA THR A 94 -17.19 -8.83 -9.06
C THR A 94 -17.93 -10.13 -8.75
N GLU A 95 -17.73 -11.18 -9.55
CA GLU A 95 -18.35 -12.49 -9.33
C GLU A 95 -17.95 -13.10 -7.98
N TYR A 96 -16.67 -12.99 -7.63
CA TYR A 96 -16.18 -13.49 -6.35
C TYR A 96 -16.73 -12.72 -5.15
N ILE A 97 -16.81 -11.38 -5.24
CA ILE A 97 -17.39 -10.56 -4.16
C ILE A 97 -18.89 -10.85 -4.01
N ARG A 98 -19.63 -11.02 -5.10
CA ARG A 98 -21.05 -11.43 -5.02
C ARG A 98 -21.22 -12.73 -4.23
N TYR A 99 -20.40 -13.73 -4.53
CA TYR A 99 -20.39 -14.98 -3.78
C TYR A 99 -20.17 -14.76 -2.27
N LEU A 100 -19.17 -13.92 -1.88
CA LEU A 100 -18.92 -13.63 -0.47
C LEU A 100 -20.10 -12.93 0.21
N ILE A 101 -20.75 -12.00 -0.46
CA ILE A 101 -21.92 -11.26 0.05
C ILE A 101 -23.14 -12.17 0.16
N GLU A 102 -23.37 -13.05 -0.80
CA GLU A 102 -24.46 -14.05 -0.74
C GLU A 102 -24.24 -14.99 0.43
N HIS A 103 -23.04 -15.54 0.59
CA HIS A 103 -22.70 -16.38 1.73
C HIS A 103 -22.90 -15.66 3.07
N ALA A 104 -22.41 -14.43 3.18
CA ALA A 104 -22.59 -13.63 4.39
C ALA A 104 -24.08 -13.34 4.69
N ARG A 105 -24.90 -13.15 3.66
CA ARG A 105 -26.35 -12.95 3.81
C ARG A 105 -27.04 -14.21 4.33
N ASP A 106 -26.64 -15.38 3.82
CA ASP A 106 -27.21 -16.65 4.24
C ASP A 106 -26.85 -17.04 5.68
N GLU A 107 -25.69 -16.54 6.17
CA GLU A 107 -25.21 -16.81 7.53
C GLU A 107 -25.57 -15.72 8.55
N ASP A 108 -26.10 -14.56 8.13
CA ASP A 108 -26.46 -13.44 9.03
C ASP A 108 -27.86 -13.60 9.64
N ASP A 109 -28.08 -14.65 10.43
CA ASP A 109 -29.32 -14.95 11.09
C ASP A 109 -29.87 -13.81 11.98
N GLU A 110 -28.96 -12.94 12.46
CA GLU A 110 -29.30 -11.82 13.33
C GLU A 110 -29.64 -10.52 12.57
N GLU A 111 -29.53 -10.53 11.23
CA GLU A 111 -29.62 -9.33 10.39
C GLU A 111 -28.79 -8.15 10.95
N SER A 112 -27.59 -8.45 11.41
CA SER A 112 -26.70 -7.50 12.08
C SER A 112 -25.80 -6.74 11.11
N ALA A 113 -25.56 -7.27 9.90
CA ALA A 113 -24.65 -6.75 8.91
C ALA A 113 -25.33 -5.85 7.88
N ASP A 114 -24.77 -4.66 7.65
CA ASP A 114 -25.03 -3.84 6.47
C ASP A 114 -24.12 -4.30 5.33
N LEU A 115 -24.56 -5.30 4.58
CA LEU A 115 -23.80 -5.89 3.47
C LEU A 115 -23.61 -4.93 2.27
N LYS A 116 -24.15 -3.72 2.35
CA LYS A 116 -24.01 -2.71 1.28
C LYS A 116 -22.89 -1.71 1.55
N ASN A 117 -22.43 -1.56 2.78
CA ASN A 117 -21.41 -0.57 3.14
C ASN A 117 -20.24 -1.25 3.88
N ALA A 118 -19.03 -1.09 3.37
CA ALA A 118 -17.87 -1.79 3.86
C ALA A 118 -16.65 -0.89 4.08
N VAL A 119 -15.86 -1.21 5.11
CA VAL A 119 -14.44 -0.88 5.18
C VAL A 119 -13.67 -2.04 4.53
N VAL A 120 -12.84 -1.74 3.53
CA VAL A 120 -12.16 -2.76 2.73
C VAL A 120 -10.66 -2.66 2.92
N THR A 121 -10.00 -3.76 3.20
CA THR A 121 -8.55 -3.77 3.37
C THR A 121 -7.82 -3.90 2.04
N ILE A 122 -6.68 -3.23 1.97
CA ILE A 122 -5.78 -3.26 0.82
C ILE A 122 -4.32 -3.43 1.28
N PRO A 123 -3.47 -4.13 0.51
CA PRO A 123 -2.04 -4.16 0.77
C PRO A 123 -1.41 -2.77 0.65
N VAL A 124 -0.33 -2.53 1.36
CA VAL A 124 0.38 -1.24 1.31
C VAL A 124 0.94 -0.93 -0.08
N ALA A 125 1.32 -1.94 -0.84
CA ALA A 125 1.89 -1.82 -2.18
C ALA A 125 0.84 -1.77 -3.32
N MET A 126 -0.48 -1.81 -3.02
CA MET A 126 -1.51 -1.80 -4.05
C MET A 126 -1.51 -0.48 -4.82
N GLY A 127 -1.35 -0.55 -6.14
CA GLY A 127 -1.32 0.59 -7.03
C GLY A 127 -2.65 1.32 -7.16
N GLY A 128 -2.62 2.57 -7.62
CA GLY A 128 -3.82 3.41 -7.76
C GLY A 128 -4.86 2.81 -8.69
N ARG A 129 -4.43 2.32 -9.87
CA ARG A 129 -5.32 1.65 -10.83
C ARG A 129 -5.99 0.39 -10.24
N GLU A 130 -5.24 -0.40 -9.49
CA GLU A 130 -5.76 -1.61 -8.85
C GLU A 130 -6.85 -1.26 -7.82
N ARG A 131 -6.66 -0.18 -7.04
CA ARG A 131 -7.66 0.32 -6.08
C ARG A 131 -8.93 0.79 -6.78
N GLN A 132 -8.82 1.48 -7.92
CA GLN A 132 -9.97 1.91 -8.71
C GLN A 132 -10.75 0.72 -9.22
N VAL A 133 -10.08 -0.26 -9.86
CA VAL A 133 -10.73 -1.48 -10.38
C VAL A 133 -11.38 -2.27 -9.26
N LEU A 134 -10.74 -2.39 -8.09
CA LEU A 134 -11.31 -3.05 -6.93
C LEU A 134 -12.58 -2.34 -6.43
N ARG A 135 -12.56 -1.00 -6.34
CA ARG A 135 -13.74 -0.22 -5.95
C ARG A 135 -14.90 -0.41 -6.92
N GLU A 136 -14.63 -0.38 -8.22
CA GLU A 136 -15.64 -0.61 -9.26
C GLU A 136 -16.21 -2.03 -9.18
N ALA A 137 -15.37 -3.04 -8.97
CA ALA A 137 -15.80 -4.43 -8.83
C ALA A 137 -16.70 -4.62 -7.59
N LEU A 138 -16.35 -4.01 -6.45
CA LEU A 138 -17.18 -4.00 -5.25
C LEU A 138 -18.52 -3.31 -5.50
N LEU A 139 -18.52 -2.14 -6.15
CA LEU A 139 -19.74 -1.43 -6.51
C LEU A 139 -20.64 -2.26 -7.43
N ASN A 140 -20.08 -2.92 -8.43
CA ASN A 140 -20.79 -3.82 -9.35
C ASN A 140 -21.34 -5.07 -8.64
N ALA A 141 -20.75 -5.46 -7.52
CA ALA A 141 -21.26 -6.49 -6.62
C ALA A 141 -22.31 -5.97 -5.63
N GLY A 142 -22.64 -4.67 -5.65
CA GLY A 142 -23.61 -4.02 -4.76
C GLY A 142 -23.02 -3.54 -3.43
N VAL A 143 -21.70 -3.46 -3.30
CA VAL A 143 -21.00 -3.03 -2.09
C VAL A 143 -20.35 -1.66 -2.29
N TYR A 144 -20.69 -0.73 -1.45
CA TYR A 144 -20.06 0.59 -1.41
C TYR A 144 -18.88 0.60 -0.45
N VAL A 145 -17.73 1.00 -0.95
CA VAL A 145 -16.53 1.18 -0.13
C VAL A 145 -16.61 2.51 0.60
N GLU A 146 -16.80 2.47 1.91
CA GLU A 146 -16.76 3.66 2.77
C GLU A 146 -15.35 4.22 2.87
N SER A 147 -14.38 3.34 3.12
CA SER A 147 -12.95 3.65 3.10
C SER A 147 -12.12 2.41 2.79
N PHE A 148 -11.01 2.62 2.11
CA PHE A 148 -9.92 1.65 2.11
C PHE A 148 -9.07 1.82 3.37
N VAL A 149 -8.51 0.71 3.87
CA VAL A 149 -7.58 0.69 5.01
C VAL A 149 -6.45 -0.27 4.68
N HIS A 150 -5.21 0.08 4.99
CA HIS A 150 -4.10 -0.85 4.82
C HIS A 150 -4.25 -2.07 5.74
N GLU A 151 -4.05 -3.28 5.19
CA GLU A 151 -4.13 -4.56 5.91
C GLU A 151 -3.39 -4.54 7.25
N PRO A 152 -2.14 -4.04 7.34
CA PRO A 152 -1.43 -3.98 8.62
C PRO A 152 -2.07 -3.05 9.66
N LEU A 153 -2.70 -1.95 9.24
CA LEU A 153 -3.43 -1.08 10.18
C LEU A 153 -4.67 -1.78 10.73
N ALA A 154 -5.40 -2.50 9.87
CA ALA A 154 -6.55 -3.27 10.30
C ALA A 154 -6.14 -4.39 11.26
N ALA A 155 -5.09 -5.14 10.95
CA ALA A 155 -4.55 -6.19 11.82
C ALA A 155 -4.15 -5.64 13.20
N LEU A 156 -3.43 -4.53 13.23
CA LEU A 156 -2.98 -3.92 14.48
C LEU A 156 -4.15 -3.38 15.30
N TYR A 157 -5.15 -2.77 14.65
CA TYR A 157 -6.35 -2.32 15.34
C TYR A 157 -7.16 -3.50 15.89
N GLY A 158 -7.33 -4.57 15.11
CA GLY A 158 -7.95 -5.82 15.55
C GLY A 158 -7.26 -6.41 16.78
N TYR A 159 -5.93 -6.43 16.78
CA TYR A 159 -5.14 -6.87 17.93
C TYR A 159 -5.45 -6.05 19.21
N PHE A 160 -5.51 -4.72 19.10
CA PHE A 160 -5.86 -3.88 20.25
C PHE A 160 -7.31 -4.08 20.71
N ARG A 161 -8.24 -4.28 19.79
CA ARG A 161 -9.66 -4.50 20.12
C ARG A 161 -9.92 -5.85 20.81
N ASP A 162 -9.04 -6.83 20.59
CA ASP A 162 -9.10 -8.14 21.25
C ASP A 162 -8.55 -8.15 22.68
N GLN A 163 -7.90 -7.08 23.13
CA GLN A 163 -7.41 -6.99 24.51
C GLN A 163 -8.58 -6.74 25.48
N GLU A 164 -8.47 -7.22 26.71
CA GLU A 164 -9.48 -7.00 27.76
C GLU A 164 -9.76 -5.51 28.00
N ASP A 165 -8.72 -4.66 27.95
CA ASP A 165 -8.82 -3.20 27.98
C ASP A 165 -8.13 -2.61 26.73
N PRO A 166 -8.86 -2.45 25.61
CA PRO A 166 -8.27 -1.95 24.36
C PRO A 166 -7.63 -0.57 24.48
N LYS A 167 -8.27 0.33 25.25
CA LYS A 167 -7.74 1.69 25.46
C LYS A 167 -6.50 1.70 26.35
N GLY A 168 -6.46 0.89 27.39
CA GLY A 168 -5.28 0.71 28.23
C GLY A 168 -4.15 0.02 27.49
N ALA A 169 -4.46 -0.96 26.63
CA ALA A 169 -3.49 -1.59 25.77
C ALA A 169 -2.82 -0.57 24.83
N LEU A 170 -3.61 0.24 24.13
CA LEU A 170 -3.09 1.28 23.25
C LEU A 170 -2.22 2.31 24.01
N ARG A 171 -2.64 2.75 25.19
CA ARG A 171 -1.87 3.68 26.04
C ARG A 171 -0.51 3.11 26.48
N ARG A 172 -0.40 1.80 26.72
CA ARG A 172 0.89 1.14 27.08
C ARG A 172 1.92 1.26 25.96
N PHE A 173 1.46 1.43 24.73
CA PHE A 173 2.31 1.63 23.56
C PHE A 173 2.48 3.10 23.15
N GLU A 174 1.98 4.06 23.94
CA GLU A 174 2.16 5.49 23.64
C GLU A 174 3.65 5.84 23.43
N GLY A 175 3.95 6.49 22.32
CA GLY A 175 5.30 6.87 21.90
C GLY A 175 6.17 5.72 21.37
N LYS A 176 5.70 4.46 21.43
CA LYS A 176 6.48 3.28 21.05
C LYS A 176 6.27 2.90 19.58
N MET A 177 7.27 2.23 19.03
CA MET A 177 7.22 1.66 17.67
C MET A 177 6.69 0.23 17.71
N LEU A 178 5.86 -0.09 16.71
CA LEU A 178 5.20 -1.38 16.54
C LEU A 178 5.45 -1.82 15.09
N LEU A 179 5.87 -3.06 14.91
CA LEU A 179 6.02 -3.67 13.59
C LEU A 179 4.86 -4.62 13.34
N VAL A 180 4.17 -4.47 12.23
CA VAL A 180 3.29 -5.50 11.70
C VAL A 180 4.04 -6.25 10.61
N PHE A 181 4.09 -7.57 10.77
CA PHE A 181 4.73 -8.51 9.87
C PHE A 181 3.64 -9.44 9.32
N ASP A 182 3.13 -9.11 8.15
CA ASP A 182 2.06 -9.87 7.50
C ASP A 182 2.61 -10.68 6.35
N TRP A 183 2.68 -12.01 6.53
CA TRP A 183 3.20 -12.91 5.52
C TRP A 183 2.14 -13.87 5.01
N GLY A 184 1.53 -13.49 3.89
CA GLY A 184 0.48 -14.23 3.22
C GLY A 184 0.97 -15.28 2.20
N GLY A 185 0.04 -15.76 1.40
CA GLY A 185 0.34 -16.71 0.32
C GLY A 185 1.05 -16.04 -0.87
N GLY A 186 0.72 -14.79 -1.21
CA GLY A 186 1.27 -14.09 -2.36
C GLY A 186 2.30 -13.03 -2.04
N THR A 187 2.22 -12.43 -0.85
CA THR A 187 2.98 -11.22 -0.48
C THR A 187 3.49 -11.28 0.95
N LEU A 188 4.52 -10.50 1.21
CA LEU A 188 4.96 -10.11 2.53
C LEU A 188 4.80 -8.60 2.65
N ASP A 189 3.99 -8.15 3.61
CA ASP A 189 3.76 -6.74 3.91
C ASP A 189 4.30 -6.40 5.30
N LEU A 190 5.17 -5.41 5.34
CA LEU A 190 5.78 -4.89 6.57
C LEU A 190 5.34 -3.45 6.79
N THR A 191 4.87 -3.15 7.97
CA THR A 191 4.51 -1.79 8.35
C THR A 191 5.04 -1.46 9.74
N LEU A 192 5.86 -0.42 9.80
CA LEU A 192 6.28 0.17 11.05
C LEU A 192 5.28 1.25 11.45
N CYS A 193 4.67 1.09 12.60
CA CYS A 193 3.72 2.03 13.18
C CYS A 193 4.27 2.69 14.45
N LYS A 194 3.69 3.82 14.83
CA LYS A 194 3.91 4.47 16.11
C LYS A 194 2.57 4.88 16.72
N VAL A 195 2.42 4.72 18.02
CA VAL A 195 1.27 5.25 18.75
C VAL A 195 1.62 6.67 19.20
N VAL A 196 0.79 7.65 18.81
CA VAL A 196 0.97 9.06 19.17
C VAL A 196 -0.38 9.66 19.54
N ASN A 197 -0.52 10.15 20.75
CA ASN A 197 -1.76 10.69 21.29
C ASN A 197 -2.96 9.71 21.16
N GLY A 198 -2.69 8.42 21.35
CA GLY A 198 -3.67 7.36 21.19
C GLY A 198 -3.98 7.00 19.72
N ASN A 199 -3.43 7.67 18.73
CA ASN A 199 -3.59 7.33 17.31
C ASN A 199 -2.51 6.35 16.85
N ILE A 200 -2.87 5.45 15.95
CA ILE A 200 -1.92 4.53 15.32
C ILE A 200 -1.49 5.15 13.99
N LEU A 201 -0.22 5.50 13.88
CA LEU A 201 0.34 6.15 12.69
C LEU A 201 1.34 5.23 12.00
N GLN A 202 1.16 4.97 10.71
CA GLN A 202 2.18 4.33 9.87
C GLN A 202 3.37 5.27 9.72
N ILE A 203 4.57 4.72 9.83
CA ILE A 203 5.83 5.45 9.64
C ILE A 203 6.50 4.99 8.37
N LEU A 204 6.62 3.68 8.17
CA LEU A 204 7.28 3.06 7.03
C LEU A 204 6.45 1.87 6.58
N ASN A 205 6.36 1.68 5.27
CA ASN A 205 5.75 0.54 4.63
C ASN A 205 6.75 -0.11 3.68
N ARG A 206 6.73 -1.43 3.62
CA ARG A 206 7.50 -2.20 2.65
C ARG A 206 6.74 -3.46 2.27
N GLY A 207 6.50 -3.64 0.98
CA GLY A 207 5.87 -4.83 0.43
C GLY A 207 6.87 -5.62 -0.42
N ASN A 208 6.77 -6.94 -0.40
CA ASN A 208 7.52 -7.81 -1.30
C ASN A 208 6.58 -8.85 -1.90
N ASN A 209 6.37 -8.76 -3.21
CA ASN A 209 5.49 -9.67 -3.96
C ASN A 209 6.24 -10.90 -4.52
N SER A 210 7.54 -11.07 -4.18
CA SER A 210 8.38 -12.18 -4.65
C SER A 210 8.65 -13.21 -3.56
N VAL A 211 8.09 -13.03 -2.36
CA VAL A 211 8.23 -13.93 -1.22
C VAL A 211 6.87 -14.20 -0.60
N GLY A 212 6.29 -15.35 -0.88
CA GLY A 212 4.98 -15.74 -0.34
C GLY A 212 4.85 -17.24 -0.30
N GLY A 213 3.76 -17.72 0.28
CA GLY A 213 3.47 -19.15 0.38
C GLY A 213 3.41 -19.86 -0.96
N ASP A 214 2.91 -19.19 -2.00
CA ASP A 214 2.81 -19.72 -3.36
C ASP A 214 4.18 -20.03 -3.96
N TYR A 215 5.19 -19.17 -3.71
CA TYR A 215 6.58 -19.42 -4.16
C TYR A 215 7.20 -20.62 -3.45
N LEU A 216 6.79 -20.86 -2.20
CA LEU A 216 7.23 -22.05 -1.47
C LEU A 216 6.54 -23.30 -2.02
N ASP A 217 5.27 -23.24 -2.39
CA ASP A 217 4.55 -24.34 -3.03
C ASP A 217 5.21 -24.75 -4.35
N ASP A 218 5.64 -23.75 -5.16
CA ASP A 218 6.41 -23.98 -6.38
C ASP A 218 7.80 -24.60 -6.11
N ALA A 219 8.44 -24.19 -5.01
CA ALA A 219 9.73 -24.78 -4.62
C ALA A 219 9.58 -26.24 -4.15
N ILE A 220 8.53 -26.55 -3.39
CA ILE A 220 8.19 -27.93 -2.98
C ILE A 220 7.89 -28.77 -4.22
N GLN A 221 7.08 -28.25 -5.15
CA GLN A 221 6.74 -28.93 -6.39
C GLN A 221 8.00 -29.33 -7.16
N LYS A 222 8.90 -28.38 -7.43
CA LYS A 222 10.16 -28.66 -8.15
C LYS A 222 11.02 -29.69 -7.42
N TYR A 223 11.10 -29.58 -6.10
CA TYR A 223 11.83 -30.55 -5.29
C TYR A 223 11.26 -31.95 -5.41
N VAL A 224 9.94 -32.10 -5.34
CA VAL A 224 9.26 -33.41 -5.44
C VAL A 224 9.40 -33.99 -6.84
N GLU A 225 9.25 -33.19 -7.92
CA GLU A 225 9.50 -33.62 -9.30
C GLU A 225 10.93 -34.09 -9.49
N GLN A 226 11.91 -33.35 -8.96
CA GLN A 226 13.31 -33.75 -8.99
C GLN A 226 13.53 -35.07 -8.25
N LYS A 227 12.95 -35.24 -7.07
CA LYS A 227 13.08 -36.48 -6.29
C LYS A 227 12.44 -37.68 -6.98
N HIS A 228 11.32 -37.48 -7.67
CA HIS A 228 10.70 -38.50 -8.49
C HIS A 228 11.62 -38.89 -9.65
N ALA A 229 12.21 -37.94 -10.38
CA ALA A 229 13.15 -38.19 -11.45
C ALA A 229 14.41 -38.96 -10.96
N GLU A 230 14.96 -38.56 -9.80
CA GLU A 230 16.08 -39.28 -9.15
C GLU A 230 15.72 -40.72 -8.80
N GLN A 231 14.50 -40.97 -8.29
CA GLN A 231 14.02 -42.30 -7.89
C GLN A 231 13.88 -43.25 -9.08
N HIS A 232 13.47 -42.71 -10.23
CA HIS A 232 13.28 -43.50 -11.47
C HIS A 232 14.47 -43.45 -12.42
N ASN A 233 15.62 -42.86 -11.99
CA ASN A 233 16.87 -42.73 -12.77
C ASN A 233 16.67 -42.02 -14.13
N TRP A 234 15.85 -40.95 -14.14
CA TRP A 234 15.70 -40.11 -15.33
C TRP A 234 16.87 -39.15 -15.46
N ASP A 235 17.46 -39.10 -16.67
CA ASP A 235 18.59 -38.20 -16.97
C ASP A 235 18.15 -36.73 -17.05
N ASP A 236 16.86 -36.49 -17.36
CA ASP A 236 16.26 -35.18 -17.47
C ASP A 236 14.78 -35.25 -16.97
N GLU A 237 14.35 -34.26 -16.20
CA GLU A 237 12.96 -34.13 -15.73
C GLU A 237 11.94 -34.02 -16.87
N SER A 238 12.39 -33.71 -18.09
CA SER A 238 11.56 -33.58 -19.29
C SER A 238 11.27 -34.91 -20.00
N GLN A 239 11.74 -36.03 -19.49
CA GLN A 239 11.56 -37.32 -20.17
C GLN A 239 10.10 -37.78 -20.27
N LEU A 240 9.26 -37.36 -19.31
CA LEU A 240 7.82 -37.60 -19.38
C LEU A 240 7.04 -36.29 -19.45
N GLU A 241 6.07 -36.22 -20.34
CA GLU A 241 5.14 -35.10 -20.39
C GLU A 241 4.15 -35.19 -19.24
N ARG A 242 3.89 -34.04 -18.59
CA ARG A 242 2.84 -33.94 -17.57
C ARG A 242 1.46 -34.13 -18.20
N SER A 243 0.62 -34.87 -17.54
CA SER A 243 -0.80 -34.95 -17.94
C SER A 243 -1.49 -33.59 -17.81
N PRO A 244 -2.35 -33.21 -18.77
CA PRO A 244 -3.03 -31.92 -18.75
C PRO A 244 -3.75 -31.64 -17.43
N GLY A 245 -3.51 -30.48 -16.84
CA GLY A 245 -4.13 -30.03 -15.59
C GLY A 245 -3.53 -30.61 -14.31
N MET A 246 -2.62 -31.59 -14.38
CA MET A 246 -2.07 -32.24 -13.19
C MET A 246 -1.11 -31.36 -12.39
N LEU A 247 -0.48 -30.39 -13.04
CA LEU A 247 0.36 -29.39 -12.34
C LEU A 247 -0.39 -28.71 -11.20
N ALA A 248 -1.65 -28.29 -11.42
CA ALA A 248 -2.46 -27.65 -10.39
C ALA A 248 -2.79 -28.60 -9.23
N LYS A 249 -2.96 -29.92 -9.51
CA LYS A 249 -3.14 -30.92 -8.46
C LYS A 249 -1.90 -31.09 -7.60
N LEU A 250 -0.72 -31.12 -8.22
CA LEU A 250 0.54 -31.22 -7.48
C LEU A 250 0.77 -29.96 -6.64
N GLN A 251 0.54 -28.75 -7.19
CA GLN A 251 0.62 -27.50 -6.43
C GLN A 251 -0.33 -27.53 -5.23
N ALA A 252 -1.56 -27.97 -5.40
CA ALA A 252 -2.52 -28.10 -4.30
C ALA A 252 -2.07 -29.14 -3.25
N ALA A 253 -1.45 -30.24 -3.67
CA ALA A 253 -0.88 -31.24 -2.76
C ALA A 253 0.32 -30.67 -1.99
N CYS A 254 1.18 -29.86 -2.63
CA CYS A 254 2.30 -29.17 -2.01
C CYS A 254 1.83 -28.12 -0.99
N GLU A 255 0.80 -27.32 -1.32
CA GLU A 255 0.17 -26.38 -0.38
C GLU A 255 -0.34 -27.12 0.87
N ARG A 256 -1.08 -28.22 0.69
CA ARG A 256 -1.56 -29.05 1.81
C ARG A 256 -0.41 -29.61 2.64
N ALA A 257 0.64 -30.09 2.00
CA ALA A 257 1.83 -30.61 2.67
C ALA A 257 2.52 -29.54 3.50
N LYS A 258 2.75 -28.33 2.94
CA LYS A 258 3.28 -27.17 3.65
C LYS A 258 2.49 -26.84 4.92
N ILE A 259 1.16 -26.77 4.80
CA ILE A 259 0.25 -26.51 5.93
C ILE A 259 0.33 -27.60 6.97
N THR A 260 0.30 -28.87 6.57
CA THR A 260 0.37 -30.04 7.47
C THR A 260 1.70 -30.05 8.24
N LEU A 261 2.82 -29.78 7.58
CA LEU A 261 4.14 -29.76 8.19
C LEU A 261 4.36 -28.60 9.18
N SER A 262 3.43 -27.64 9.25
CA SER A 262 3.45 -26.64 10.32
C SER A 262 3.15 -27.26 11.70
N THR A 263 2.48 -28.43 11.75
CA THR A 263 2.10 -29.11 12.98
C THR A 263 2.60 -30.57 13.06
N HIS A 264 2.89 -31.20 11.93
CA HIS A 264 3.37 -32.58 11.83
C HIS A 264 4.80 -32.63 11.31
N ASP A 265 5.51 -33.72 11.58
CA ASP A 265 6.90 -33.86 11.16
C ASP A 265 7.06 -34.48 9.77
N LYS A 266 6.01 -35.16 9.26
CA LYS A 266 6.02 -35.83 7.97
C LYS A 266 4.62 -35.87 7.35
N THR A 267 4.54 -35.77 6.02
CA THR A 267 3.27 -35.90 5.27
C THR A 267 3.53 -36.49 3.90
N SER A 268 2.51 -37.12 3.29
CA SER A 268 2.58 -37.66 1.94
C SER A 268 2.08 -36.63 0.92
N ILE A 269 2.77 -36.58 -0.22
CA ILE A 269 2.35 -35.87 -1.45
C ILE A 269 2.08 -36.97 -2.47
N PHE A 270 0.80 -37.18 -2.79
CA PHE A 270 0.38 -38.21 -3.75
C PHE A 270 -0.50 -37.59 -4.85
N VAL A 271 -0.10 -37.77 -6.10
CA VAL A 271 -0.83 -37.33 -7.29
C VAL A 271 -0.80 -38.44 -8.34
N PRO A 272 -1.89 -39.21 -8.51
CA PRO A 272 -1.97 -40.25 -9.54
C PRO A 272 -1.99 -39.62 -10.93
N ASP A 273 -1.52 -40.37 -11.92
CA ASP A 273 -1.52 -39.99 -13.35
C ASP A 273 -0.91 -38.60 -13.63
N TYR A 274 0.11 -38.21 -12.86
CA TYR A 274 0.76 -36.91 -13.01
C TYR A 274 1.50 -36.79 -14.32
N TYR A 275 2.24 -37.84 -14.73
CA TYR A 275 2.89 -37.94 -16.01
C TYR A 275 2.09 -38.82 -16.98
N LEU A 276 2.29 -38.61 -18.28
CA LEU A 276 1.74 -39.49 -19.32
C LEU A 276 2.53 -40.80 -19.31
N GLY A 277 1.83 -41.90 -19.01
CA GLY A 277 2.45 -43.22 -18.89
C GLY A 277 1.60 -44.14 -18.04
N GLU A 278 2.12 -45.32 -17.71
CA GLU A 278 1.46 -46.31 -16.86
C GLU A 278 2.39 -46.72 -15.70
N GLY A 279 1.79 -47.07 -14.54
CA GLY A 279 2.51 -47.56 -13.38
C GLY A 279 3.13 -46.48 -12.49
N GLU A 280 4.07 -46.88 -11.63
CA GLU A 280 4.68 -46.04 -10.60
C GLU A 280 5.43 -44.83 -11.18
N GLU A 281 5.89 -44.88 -12.41
CA GLU A 281 6.57 -43.75 -13.09
C GLU A 281 5.60 -42.63 -13.48
N SER A 282 4.30 -42.93 -13.59
CA SER A 282 3.28 -41.93 -13.95
C SER A 282 2.72 -41.16 -12.75
N GLU A 283 2.93 -41.65 -11.53
CA GLU A 283 2.38 -41.04 -10.32
C GLU A 283 3.45 -40.41 -9.42
N ILE A 284 3.14 -39.29 -8.82
CA ILE A 284 3.96 -38.71 -7.75
C ILE A 284 3.53 -39.34 -6.43
N ASP A 285 4.43 -40.06 -5.78
CA ASP A 285 4.29 -40.54 -4.39
C ASP A 285 5.56 -40.20 -3.60
N TYR A 286 5.49 -39.17 -2.79
CA TYR A 286 6.62 -38.68 -2.02
C TYR A 286 6.25 -38.36 -0.57
N TRP A 287 7.06 -38.83 0.35
CA TRP A 287 6.92 -38.50 1.77
C TRP A 287 7.84 -37.34 2.14
N LEU A 288 7.28 -36.13 2.22
CA LEU A 288 8.01 -34.92 2.59
C LEU A 288 8.09 -34.79 4.12
N THR A 289 9.30 -34.50 4.63
CA THR A 289 9.54 -34.24 6.05
C THR A 289 9.65 -32.73 6.33
N ARG A 290 9.47 -32.34 7.60
CA ARG A 290 9.66 -30.96 8.04
C ARG A 290 11.09 -30.47 7.81
N GLU A 291 12.11 -31.32 8.03
CA GLU A 291 13.52 -30.98 7.81
C GLU A 291 13.80 -30.66 6.33
N GLU A 292 13.23 -31.42 5.41
CA GLU A 292 13.32 -31.14 3.99
C GLU A 292 12.61 -29.83 3.66
N LEU A 293 11.39 -29.59 4.18
CA LEU A 293 10.67 -28.35 3.99
C LEU A 293 11.48 -27.15 4.51
N GLU A 294 12.12 -27.24 5.69
CA GLU A 294 12.98 -26.18 6.21
C GLU A 294 14.19 -25.95 5.30
N THR A 295 14.74 -26.99 4.69
CA THR A 295 15.85 -26.89 3.74
C THR A 295 15.41 -26.22 2.44
N ILE A 296 14.29 -26.65 1.85
CA ILE A 296 13.69 -26.08 0.63
C ILE A 296 13.37 -24.59 0.82
N SER A 297 12.78 -24.26 1.98
CA SER A 297 12.26 -22.91 2.27
C SER A 297 13.33 -21.94 2.77
N LYS A 298 14.52 -22.40 3.17
CA LYS A 298 15.55 -21.60 3.86
C LYS A 298 15.87 -20.28 3.14
N ARG A 299 16.08 -20.36 1.82
CA ARG A 299 16.42 -19.16 1.02
C ARG A 299 15.27 -18.15 1.01
N LEU A 300 14.06 -18.62 0.74
CA LEU A 300 12.88 -17.76 0.66
C LEU A 300 12.54 -17.13 2.02
N ILE A 301 12.65 -17.93 3.09
CA ILE A 301 12.41 -17.44 4.45
C ILE A 301 13.47 -16.40 4.83
N SER A 302 14.75 -16.66 4.55
CA SER A 302 15.81 -15.67 4.81
C SER A 302 15.59 -14.37 4.04
N GLN A 303 15.13 -14.44 2.78
CA GLN A 303 14.79 -13.24 2.03
C GLN A 303 13.66 -12.45 2.70
N GLY A 304 12.57 -13.12 3.09
CA GLY A 304 11.45 -12.44 3.77
C GLY A 304 11.82 -11.84 5.12
N ILE A 305 12.64 -12.53 5.91
CA ILE A 305 13.11 -12.00 7.19
C ILE A 305 14.04 -10.79 7.00
N ASN A 306 14.90 -10.81 5.98
CA ASN A 306 15.80 -9.69 5.68
C ASN A 306 15.05 -8.42 5.24
N GLU A 307 13.79 -8.52 4.80
CA GLU A 307 12.96 -7.35 4.50
C GLU A 307 12.72 -6.49 5.76
N ILE A 308 12.81 -7.06 6.96
CA ILE A 308 12.74 -6.29 8.21
C ILE A 308 13.93 -5.33 8.29
N ASP A 309 15.15 -5.81 8.05
CA ASP A 309 16.35 -4.97 8.06
C ASP A 309 16.33 -3.95 6.94
N ALA A 310 15.85 -4.36 5.76
CA ALA A 310 15.67 -3.45 4.64
C ALA A 310 14.66 -2.34 4.96
N LEU A 311 13.52 -2.65 5.60
CA LEU A 311 12.55 -1.64 6.05
C LEU A 311 13.19 -0.63 7.03
N LEU A 312 13.97 -1.12 7.99
CA LEU A 312 14.58 -0.27 9.02
C LEU A 312 15.74 0.57 8.49
N ALA A 313 16.46 0.07 7.48
CA ALA A 313 17.59 0.74 6.84
C ALA A 313 17.16 1.74 5.74
N ASP A 314 15.99 1.56 5.15
CA ASP A 314 15.55 2.22 3.91
C ASP A 314 15.49 3.74 3.98
N ASN A 315 15.51 4.32 5.17
CA ASN A 315 15.22 5.75 5.33
C ASN A 315 16.23 6.54 6.13
N GLN A 316 17.50 6.17 6.21
CA GLN A 316 18.51 6.90 6.99
C GLN A 316 18.08 7.21 8.46
N ALA A 317 16.96 6.64 8.88
CA ALA A 317 16.38 6.89 10.20
C ALA A 317 17.10 6.10 11.31
N ASP A 318 17.99 5.18 10.92
CA ASP A 318 18.80 4.32 11.81
C ASP A 318 17.97 3.77 12.98
N ILE A 319 16.85 3.13 12.60
CA ILE A 319 15.91 2.57 13.58
C ILE A 319 16.46 1.22 14.03
N ASP A 320 16.90 1.17 15.28
CA ASP A 320 17.31 -0.10 15.88
C ASP A 320 16.09 -1.01 16.10
N ARG A 321 16.21 -2.28 15.73
CA ARG A 321 15.23 -3.34 16.03
C ARG A 321 14.84 -3.38 17.51
N GLN A 322 15.75 -3.08 18.40
CA GLN A 322 15.52 -3.06 19.86
C GLN A 322 14.50 -1.99 20.29
N THR A 323 14.23 -0.98 19.46
CA THR A 323 13.22 0.04 19.73
C THR A 323 11.79 -0.41 19.40
N ILE A 324 11.63 -1.57 18.75
CA ILE A 324 10.33 -2.15 18.42
C ILE A 324 9.76 -2.82 19.67
N ALA A 325 8.70 -2.23 20.20
CA ALA A 325 8.07 -2.71 21.43
C ALA A 325 7.10 -3.89 21.21
N LEU A 326 6.63 -4.07 19.98
CA LEU A 326 5.76 -5.17 19.56
C LEU A 326 6.02 -5.48 18.08
N CYS A 327 6.25 -6.75 17.77
CA CYS A 327 6.14 -7.31 16.45
C CYS A 327 4.87 -8.17 16.40
N LEU A 328 3.84 -7.69 15.72
CA LEU A 328 2.62 -8.46 15.45
C LEU A 328 2.81 -9.24 14.16
N ALA A 329 2.97 -10.54 14.25
CA ALA A 329 3.12 -11.44 13.11
C ALA A 329 1.76 -12.07 12.76
N THR A 330 1.34 -11.88 11.49
CA THR A 330 0.07 -12.38 10.93
C THR A 330 0.28 -12.99 9.56
N GLY A 331 -0.77 -13.55 8.97
CA GLY A 331 -0.72 -14.28 7.71
C GLY A 331 -0.41 -15.77 7.88
N GLY A 332 -0.74 -16.55 6.84
CA GLY A 332 -0.65 -18.02 6.89
C GLY A 332 0.77 -18.54 7.07
N MET A 333 1.75 -17.86 6.48
CA MET A 333 3.16 -18.27 6.49
C MET A 333 3.79 -18.22 7.89
N VAL A 334 3.36 -17.33 8.78
CA VAL A 334 3.92 -17.23 10.14
C VAL A 334 3.68 -18.48 11.00
N ASN A 335 2.80 -19.39 10.55
CA ASN A 335 2.58 -20.66 11.23
C ASN A 335 3.74 -21.65 11.05
N MET A 336 4.61 -21.45 10.06
CA MET A 336 5.78 -22.30 9.85
C MET A 336 6.77 -22.25 11.02
N PRO A 337 7.22 -23.41 11.57
CA PRO A 337 8.12 -23.44 12.73
C PRO A 337 9.41 -22.66 12.53
N LEU A 338 10.00 -22.70 11.32
CA LEU A 338 11.23 -21.98 11.01
C LEU A 338 11.04 -20.46 11.08
N ILE A 339 9.92 -19.94 10.58
CA ILE A 339 9.60 -18.50 10.64
C ILE A 339 9.39 -18.07 12.09
N LYS A 340 8.60 -18.84 12.87
CA LYS A 340 8.39 -18.56 14.30
C LYS A 340 9.71 -18.51 15.06
N ARG A 341 10.61 -19.45 14.82
CA ARG A 341 11.93 -19.50 15.44
C ARG A 341 12.75 -18.26 15.11
N GLN A 342 12.86 -17.91 13.83
CA GLN A 342 13.63 -16.74 13.38
C GLN A 342 13.06 -15.42 13.94
N LEU A 343 11.75 -15.21 13.91
CA LEU A 343 11.13 -14.03 14.52
C LEU A 343 11.35 -13.97 16.03
N SER A 344 11.29 -15.12 16.72
CA SER A 344 11.55 -15.19 18.17
C SER A 344 13.00 -14.87 18.52
N GLU A 345 13.95 -15.27 17.68
CA GLU A 345 15.36 -14.92 17.82
C GLU A 345 15.61 -13.42 17.59
N LEU A 346 14.86 -12.79 16.68
CA LEU A 346 15.02 -11.37 16.36
C LEU A 346 14.42 -10.43 17.40
N PHE A 347 13.22 -10.72 17.90
CA PHE A 347 12.45 -9.80 18.75
C PHE A 347 12.36 -10.26 20.20
N GLY A 348 12.67 -11.53 20.47
CA GLY A 348 12.42 -12.12 21.77
C GLY A 348 10.93 -12.38 22.06
N ILE A 349 10.65 -13.25 23.02
CA ILE A 349 9.26 -13.69 23.33
C ILE A 349 8.40 -12.54 23.86
N ALA A 350 8.99 -11.56 24.53
CA ALA A 350 8.26 -10.46 25.16
C ALA A 350 7.72 -9.42 24.14
N SER A 351 8.36 -9.32 22.99
CA SER A 351 8.01 -8.34 21.94
C SER A 351 7.41 -8.98 20.69
N LEU A 352 7.32 -10.30 20.61
CA LEU A 352 6.71 -11.02 19.50
C LEU A 352 5.32 -11.52 19.87
N GLU A 353 4.31 -11.11 19.12
CA GLU A 353 2.96 -11.65 19.18
C GLU A 353 2.62 -12.31 17.85
N ILE A 354 2.36 -13.59 17.85
CA ILE A 354 1.88 -14.33 16.69
C ILE A 354 0.36 -14.40 16.78
N SER A 355 -0.32 -13.81 15.81
CA SER A 355 -1.78 -13.78 15.79
C SER A 355 -2.36 -15.20 15.81
N LYS A 356 -3.13 -15.52 16.85
CA LYS A 356 -3.88 -16.79 16.93
C LYS A 356 -5.04 -16.84 15.95
N LYS A 357 -5.47 -15.69 15.45
CA LYS A 357 -6.57 -15.55 14.49
C LYS A 357 -6.09 -15.68 13.05
N GLY A 358 -4.77 -15.69 12.79
CA GLY A 358 -4.20 -15.76 11.45
C GLY A 358 -4.78 -14.66 10.56
N ASP A 359 -5.25 -15.01 9.38
CA ASP A 359 -5.80 -14.10 8.38
C ASP A 359 -7.13 -13.43 8.80
N ARG A 360 -7.81 -13.94 9.85
CA ARG A 360 -9.09 -13.37 10.31
C ARG A 360 -8.94 -12.01 10.95
N ILE A 361 -7.79 -11.73 11.59
CA ILE A 361 -7.57 -10.48 12.34
C ILE A 361 -7.71 -9.24 11.45
N ILE A 362 -7.43 -9.36 10.16
CA ILE A 362 -7.47 -8.26 9.18
C ILE A 362 -8.93 -7.86 8.93
N SER A 363 -9.79 -8.80 8.55
CA SER A 363 -11.22 -8.54 8.31
C SER A 363 -11.95 -8.12 9.59
N GLU A 364 -11.60 -8.75 10.73
CA GLU A 364 -12.14 -8.39 12.03
C GLU A 364 -11.73 -6.97 12.46
N GLY A 365 -10.46 -6.60 12.22
CA GLY A 365 -9.97 -5.24 12.44
C GLY A 365 -10.67 -4.21 11.55
N ALA A 366 -10.92 -4.53 10.29
CA ALA A 366 -11.71 -3.69 9.39
C ALA A 366 -13.14 -3.50 9.87
N ALA A 367 -13.77 -4.58 10.39
CA ALA A 367 -15.11 -4.51 10.98
C ALA A 367 -15.14 -3.63 12.25
N TRP A 368 -14.10 -3.72 13.10
CA TRP A 368 -13.95 -2.83 14.23
C TRP A 368 -13.76 -1.36 13.82
N ILE A 369 -12.93 -1.10 12.80
CA ILE A 369 -12.75 0.26 12.25
C ILE A 369 -14.09 0.81 11.75
N ALA A 370 -14.89 -0.02 11.07
CA ALA A 370 -16.22 0.36 10.59
C ALA A 370 -17.19 0.63 11.74
N SER A 371 -17.22 -0.23 12.76
CA SER A 371 -18.11 -0.13 13.92
C SER A 371 -17.76 1.07 14.82
N ASP A 372 -16.47 1.33 15.01
CA ASP A 372 -15.99 2.45 15.82
C ASP A 372 -15.96 3.78 15.03
N GLU A 373 -16.40 3.76 13.77
CA GLU A 373 -16.45 4.90 12.85
C GLU A 373 -15.12 5.65 12.74
N LEU A 374 -14.01 4.91 12.81
CA LEU A 374 -12.69 5.50 12.73
C LEU A 374 -12.43 6.11 11.35
N LYS A 375 -11.72 7.22 11.36
CA LYS A 375 -11.32 7.91 10.14
C LYS A 375 -9.82 7.71 9.90
N LEU A 376 -9.48 7.56 8.64
CA LEU A 376 -8.08 7.62 8.22
C LEU A 376 -7.62 9.07 8.16
N THR A 377 -6.37 9.27 8.55
CA THR A 377 -5.65 10.53 8.42
C THR A 377 -4.34 10.32 7.67
N LEU A 378 -3.80 11.37 7.10
CA LEU A 378 -2.45 11.34 6.56
C LEU A 378 -1.43 11.34 7.72
N SER A 379 -0.56 10.32 7.80
CA SER A 379 0.44 10.23 8.88
C SER A 379 1.58 11.22 8.74
N LYS A 380 1.96 11.54 7.51
CA LYS A 380 3.05 12.44 7.19
C LYS A 380 2.57 13.54 6.25
N PRO A 381 3.05 14.79 6.38
CA PRO A 381 2.67 15.84 5.45
C PRO A 381 3.15 15.51 4.03
N PHE A 382 2.35 15.89 3.04
CA PHE A 382 2.76 15.92 1.64
C PHE A 382 3.29 17.33 1.33
N GLU A 383 4.57 17.42 1.00
CA GLU A 383 5.28 18.67 0.90
C GLU A 383 5.84 18.90 -0.51
N LEU A 384 5.90 20.14 -0.93
CA LEU A 384 6.55 20.58 -2.16
C LEU A 384 7.86 21.30 -1.80
N LEU A 385 8.95 20.91 -2.46
CA LEU A 385 10.23 21.58 -2.35
C LEU A 385 10.17 22.93 -3.09
N GLU A 386 10.35 24.02 -2.35
CA GLU A 386 10.53 25.36 -2.91
C GLU A 386 12.01 25.70 -3.05
N ALA A 387 12.27 26.75 -3.78
CA ALA A 387 13.61 27.34 -3.89
C ALA A 387 14.21 27.60 -2.48
N ARG A 388 15.55 27.52 -2.38
CA ARG A 388 16.32 27.61 -1.13
C ARG A 388 16.03 26.47 -0.15
N SER A 389 15.64 25.32 -0.67
CA SER A 389 15.37 24.13 0.14
C SER A 389 14.31 24.37 1.24
N SER A 390 13.38 25.30 1.01
CA SER A 390 12.22 25.43 1.89
C SER A 390 11.12 24.44 1.51
N MET A 391 10.34 24.00 2.49
CA MET A 391 9.22 23.07 2.26
C MET A 391 7.90 23.80 2.37
N LEU A 392 7.07 23.65 1.33
CA LEU A 392 5.67 24.05 1.37
C LEU A 392 4.83 22.83 1.71
N THR A 393 4.23 22.82 2.89
CA THR A 393 3.24 21.79 3.22
C THR A 393 1.98 22.00 2.39
N ILE A 394 1.69 21.05 1.50
CA ILE A 394 0.47 21.03 0.68
C ILE A 394 -0.66 20.36 1.46
N ILE A 395 -0.45 19.12 1.89
CA ILE A 395 -1.41 18.37 2.69
C ILE A 395 -0.79 18.14 4.06
N PRO A 396 -1.32 18.76 5.12
CA PRO A 396 -0.79 18.59 6.48
C PRO A 396 -0.93 17.16 7.01
N GLU A 397 0.00 16.75 7.90
CA GLU A 397 -0.21 15.56 8.73
C GLU A 397 -1.51 15.68 9.53
N GLY A 398 -2.17 14.57 9.80
CA GLY A 398 -3.47 14.54 10.51
C GLY A 398 -4.66 14.98 9.67
N THR A 399 -4.47 15.36 8.39
CA THR A 399 -5.60 15.65 7.49
C THR A 399 -6.49 14.42 7.37
N LEU A 400 -7.78 14.58 7.66
CA LEU A 400 -8.77 13.52 7.45
C LEU A 400 -8.86 13.20 5.96
N LEU A 401 -8.78 11.92 5.65
CA LEU A 401 -8.81 11.46 4.26
C LEU A 401 -10.24 11.41 3.73
N PRO A 402 -10.42 11.59 2.41
CA PRO A 402 -11.72 11.50 1.78
C PRO A 402 -12.33 10.11 1.97
N THR A 403 -13.63 10.11 2.18
CA THR A 403 -14.45 8.91 2.12
C THR A 403 -15.30 8.95 0.87
N ARG A 404 -16.08 7.93 0.64
CA ARG A 404 -16.94 7.71 -0.52
C ARG A 404 -17.45 8.99 -1.20
N GLY A 405 -17.19 9.12 -2.48
CA GLY A 405 -17.68 10.21 -3.33
C GLY A 405 -17.02 11.57 -3.10
N ASN A 406 -16.02 11.65 -2.25
CA ASN A 406 -15.36 12.90 -1.89
C ASN A 406 -13.92 12.95 -2.39
N SER A 407 -13.45 14.16 -2.68
CA SER A 407 -12.05 14.48 -2.89
C SER A 407 -11.72 15.81 -2.21
N ILE A 408 -10.48 16.00 -1.81
CA ILE A 408 -10.01 17.25 -1.23
C ILE A 408 -9.00 17.85 -2.19
N ARG A 409 -9.10 19.16 -2.45
CA ARG A 409 -8.27 19.88 -3.41
C ARG A 409 -7.39 20.91 -2.73
N TYR A 410 -6.17 21.05 -3.22
CA TYR A 410 -5.13 21.95 -2.74
C TYR A 410 -4.47 22.69 -3.91
N PRO A 411 -5.17 23.66 -4.55
CA PRO A 411 -4.59 24.41 -5.65
C PRO A 411 -3.41 25.26 -5.15
N GLN A 412 -2.35 25.32 -5.95
CA GLN A 412 -1.18 26.14 -5.68
C GLN A 412 -0.78 26.90 -6.94
N SER A 413 -0.45 28.17 -6.76
CA SER A 413 0.16 28.99 -7.82
C SER A 413 1.61 29.27 -7.48
N MET A 414 2.50 29.00 -8.41
CA MET A 414 3.94 29.08 -8.23
C MET A 414 4.57 29.95 -9.34
N TYR A 415 5.82 30.36 -9.13
CA TYR A 415 6.65 30.93 -10.19
C TYR A 415 7.88 30.05 -10.41
N CYS A 416 8.28 29.89 -11.68
CA CYS A 416 9.52 29.22 -12.01
C CYS A 416 10.72 30.14 -11.69
N THR A 417 11.72 29.61 -11.01
CA THR A 417 12.93 30.37 -10.65
C THR A 417 13.90 30.50 -11.82
N ASP A 418 13.96 29.52 -12.70
CA ASP A 418 14.82 29.52 -13.90
C ASP A 418 14.15 28.76 -15.05
N PRO A 419 13.59 29.47 -16.03
CA PRO A 419 12.89 28.84 -17.15
C PRO A 419 13.79 28.39 -18.30
N ARG A 420 15.11 28.66 -18.26
CA ARG A 420 16.02 28.55 -19.42
C ARG A 420 16.10 27.16 -20.07
N ASP A 421 15.84 26.11 -19.34
CA ASP A 421 15.79 24.73 -19.87
C ASP A 421 14.40 24.33 -20.38
N GLY A 422 13.44 25.26 -20.38
CA GLY A 422 12.09 25.04 -20.86
C GLY A 422 11.22 24.19 -19.93
N ASN A 423 11.65 23.96 -18.71
CA ASN A 423 10.93 23.11 -17.75
C ASN A 423 10.89 23.72 -16.35
N ALA A 424 9.78 23.56 -15.68
CA ALA A 424 9.64 23.77 -14.26
C ALA A 424 9.54 22.43 -13.53
N LEU A 425 10.23 22.29 -12.40
CA LEU A 425 10.29 21.06 -11.63
C LEU A 425 9.50 21.21 -10.32
N ALA A 426 8.42 20.46 -10.18
CA ALA A 426 7.71 20.27 -8.92
C ALA A 426 8.24 19.00 -8.24
N SER A 427 9.07 19.15 -7.21
CA SER A 427 9.65 18.02 -6.47
C SER A 427 8.89 17.82 -5.15
N PHE A 428 8.25 16.69 -4.99
CA PHE A 428 7.45 16.37 -3.81
C PHE A 428 8.26 15.57 -2.81
N LYS A 429 8.09 15.92 -1.54
CA LYS A 429 8.87 15.39 -0.43
C LYS A 429 7.96 14.95 0.72
N ARG A 430 8.49 14.08 1.58
CA ARG A 430 7.88 13.69 2.85
C ARG A 430 8.94 13.56 3.95
N PRO A 431 8.60 13.79 5.23
CA PRO A 431 9.51 13.48 6.32
C PRO A 431 9.70 11.96 6.45
N GLN A 432 10.84 11.56 6.97
CA GLN A 432 11.09 10.15 7.25
C GLN A 432 10.28 9.65 8.44
N MET A 433 10.19 10.48 9.49
CA MET A 433 9.52 10.15 10.74
C MET A 433 8.34 11.07 11.01
N VAL A 434 7.37 10.56 11.74
CA VAL A 434 6.21 11.32 12.19
C VAL A 434 6.57 12.23 13.37
N GLY A 435 6.07 13.47 13.34
CA GLY A 435 6.18 14.40 14.48
C GLY A 435 7.56 15.00 14.73
N LYS A 436 8.52 14.83 13.81
CA LYS A 436 9.83 15.49 13.91
C LYS A 436 9.87 16.79 13.09
N THR A 437 10.60 17.77 13.58
CA THR A 437 10.85 19.01 12.82
C THR A 437 11.80 18.75 11.65
N ALA A 438 11.70 19.53 10.59
CA ALA A 438 12.55 19.38 9.41
C ALA A 438 14.06 19.47 9.71
N ALA A 439 14.44 20.21 10.75
CA ALA A 439 15.85 20.31 11.15
C ALA A 439 16.43 19.00 11.69
N ALA A 440 15.56 18.11 12.21
CA ALA A 440 15.94 16.84 12.81
C ALA A 440 15.56 15.63 11.95
N ASP A 441 14.81 15.84 10.88
CA ASP A 441 14.25 14.78 10.04
C ASP A 441 14.46 15.10 8.56
N PRO A 442 15.42 14.47 7.90
CA PRO A 442 15.67 14.68 6.48
C PRO A 442 14.43 14.29 5.65
N ARG A 443 14.27 14.92 4.49
CA ARG A 443 13.16 14.66 3.58
C ARG A 443 13.55 13.63 2.54
N THR A 444 12.71 12.63 2.40
CA THR A 444 12.80 11.67 1.29
C THR A 444 12.07 12.21 0.07
N ASN A 445 12.57 11.86 -1.12
CA ASN A 445 11.90 12.16 -2.36
C ASN A 445 10.66 11.27 -2.49
N TYR A 446 9.53 11.91 -2.82
CA TYR A 446 8.29 11.21 -3.13
C TYR A 446 8.17 10.97 -4.62
N GLY A 447 8.50 11.99 -5.41
CA GLY A 447 8.48 12.01 -6.85
C GLY A 447 8.52 13.44 -7.39
N GLU A 448 8.48 13.54 -8.70
CA GLU A 448 8.66 14.80 -9.41
C GLU A 448 7.66 14.93 -10.55
N LEU A 449 7.23 16.16 -10.81
CA LEU A 449 6.45 16.53 -11.98
C LEU A 449 7.23 17.58 -12.77
N VAL A 450 7.55 17.26 -14.02
CA VAL A 450 8.21 18.19 -14.95
C VAL A 450 7.14 18.85 -15.82
N ILE A 451 7.06 20.17 -15.77
CA ILE A 451 6.05 20.98 -16.44
C ILE A 451 6.73 21.82 -17.52
N PRO A 452 6.36 21.66 -18.79
CA PRO A 452 6.90 22.50 -19.87
C PRO A 452 6.52 23.97 -19.68
N ILE A 453 7.50 24.87 -19.83
CA ILE A 453 7.33 26.31 -19.73
C ILE A 453 8.10 27.02 -20.83
N ASN A 454 7.77 28.29 -21.08
CA ASN A 454 8.47 29.10 -22.06
C ASN A 454 9.87 29.52 -21.56
N PRO A 455 10.98 29.09 -22.22
CA PRO A 455 12.33 29.43 -21.80
C PRO A 455 12.71 30.89 -21.99
N ASP A 456 11.94 31.65 -22.77
CA ASP A 456 12.21 33.06 -23.06
C ASP A 456 11.70 34.00 -21.95
N PHE A 457 10.96 33.47 -20.97
CA PHE A 457 10.53 34.30 -19.85
C PHE A 457 11.70 34.63 -18.91
N PRO A 458 11.71 35.84 -18.34
CA PRO A 458 12.60 36.14 -17.23
C PRO A 458 12.33 35.25 -16.02
N PRO A 459 13.33 35.02 -15.15
CA PRO A 459 13.16 34.33 -13.89
C PRO A 459 12.02 34.89 -13.05
N LEU A 460 11.21 34.00 -12.46
CA LEU A 460 10.09 34.35 -11.58
C LEU A 460 8.94 35.13 -12.26
N GLU A 461 8.87 35.12 -13.57
CA GLU A 461 7.72 35.69 -14.32
C GLU A 461 6.77 34.61 -14.82
N GLU A 462 7.27 33.42 -15.18
CA GLU A 462 6.43 32.31 -15.61
C GLU A 462 5.65 31.76 -14.44
N ARG A 463 4.34 31.92 -14.51
CA ARG A 463 3.40 31.41 -13.50
C ARG A 463 3.01 29.98 -13.82
N ILE A 464 3.00 29.15 -12.81
CA ILE A 464 2.66 27.74 -12.90
C ILE A 464 1.48 27.49 -11.96
N GLU A 465 0.44 26.89 -12.50
CA GLU A 465 -0.71 26.44 -11.72
C GLU A 465 -0.58 24.95 -11.45
N LEU A 466 -0.65 24.58 -10.17
CA LEU A 466 -0.68 23.21 -9.72
C LEU A 466 -2.05 22.91 -9.11
N GLU A 467 -2.69 21.88 -9.58
CA GLU A 467 -3.86 21.30 -8.95
C GLU A 467 -3.44 20.00 -8.25
N ILE A 468 -3.49 19.98 -6.95
CA ILE A 468 -3.21 18.80 -6.13
C ILE A 468 -4.53 18.37 -5.49
N SER A 469 -4.86 17.10 -5.57
CA SER A 469 -6.05 16.55 -4.91
C SER A 469 -5.78 15.16 -4.37
N ILE A 470 -6.49 14.80 -3.32
CA ILE A 470 -6.54 13.42 -2.83
C ILE A 470 -7.97 12.90 -2.96
N ASP A 471 -8.12 11.69 -3.48
CA ASP A 471 -9.41 11.05 -3.74
C ASP A 471 -9.77 9.97 -2.71
N GLU A 472 -10.95 9.40 -2.86
CA GLU A 472 -11.45 8.31 -2.03
C GLU A 472 -10.69 6.98 -2.20
N ASN A 473 -9.85 6.83 -3.24
CA ASN A 473 -8.97 5.68 -3.44
C ASN A 473 -7.62 5.87 -2.73
N LEU A 474 -7.49 6.98 -1.96
CA LEU A 474 -6.26 7.34 -1.26
C LEU A 474 -5.10 7.60 -2.24
N ILE A 475 -5.40 8.20 -3.38
CA ILE A 475 -4.44 8.59 -4.40
C ILE A 475 -4.31 10.11 -4.38
N VAL A 476 -3.08 10.61 -4.34
CA VAL A 476 -2.81 12.03 -4.57
C VAL A 476 -2.56 12.23 -6.05
N HIS A 477 -3.47 12.96 -6.70
CA HIS A 477 -3.33 13.39 -8.08
C HIS A 477 -2.70 14.77 -8.11
N VAL A 478 -1.69 14.93 -8.93
CA VAL A 478 -1.03 16.21 -9.15
C VAL A 478 -1.06 16.52 -10.64
N SER A 479 -1.59 17.66 -11.02
CA SER A 479 -1.46 18.20 -12.37
C SER A 479 -0.87 19.61 -12.32
N GLY A 480 -0.11 19.95 -13.35
CA GLY A 480 0.54 21.24 -13.43
C GLY A 480 0.55 21.77 -14.86
N VAL A 481 0.44 23.09 -15.01
CA VAL A 481 0.45 23.78 -16.30
C VAL A 481 1.18 25.11 -16.19
N GLY A 482 2.07 25.39 -17.15
CA GLY A 482 2.69 26.70 -17.32
C GLY A 482 1.72 27.69 -17.93
N GLY A 483 1.75 28.94 -17.47
CA GLY A 483 0.79 29.99 -17.86
C GLY A 483 0.82 30.34 -19.34
N ASP A 484 1.98 30.26 -19.98
CA ASP A 484 2.15 30.59 -21.39
C ASP A 484 1.91 29.39 -22.31
N MET A 485 2.63 28.30 -22.09
CA MET A 485 2.57 27.14 -22.99
C MET A 485 1.27 26.33 -22.89
N GLN A 486 0.57 26.38 -21.77
CA GLN A 486 -0.70 25.68 -21.53
C GLN A 486 -0.65 24.16 -21.80
N ILE A 487 0.52 23.53 -21.63
CA ILE A 487 0.70 22.08 -21.82
C ILE A 487 0.59 21.40 -20.45
N PRO A 488 -0.50 20.69 -20.14
CA PRO A 488 -0.67 20.05 -18.86
C PRO A 488 0.24 18.82 -18.72
N ARG A 489 0.70 18.57 -17.49
CA ARG A 489 1.35 17.33 -17.06
C ARG A 489 0.70 16.86 -15.77
N SER A 490 0.70 15.55 -15.56
CA SER A 490 0.14 14.97 -14.35
C SER A 490 0.97 13.77 -13.85
N THR A 491 0.87 13.52 -12.56
CA THR A 491 1.43 12.35 -11.88
C THR A 491 0.53 11.95 -10.72
N GLU A 492 0.72 10.74 -10.20
CA GLU A 492 -0.05 10.19 -9.10
C GLU A 492 0.86 9.61 -8.04
N PHE A 493 0.45 9.73 -6.78
CA PHE A 493 1.13 9.16 -5.62
C PHE A 493 0.14 8.33 -4.81
N TYR A 494 0.48 7.09 -4.51
CA TYR A 494 -0.41 6.14 -3.82
C TYR A 494 0.26 5.39 -2.66
N ASP A 495 1.59 5.47 -2.52
CA ASP A 495 2.37 4.85 -1.45
C ASP A 495 2.44 5.71 -0.17
N LEU A 496 1.30 6.25 0.23
CA LEU A 496 1.16 7.13 1.39
C LEU A 496 1.11 6.33 2.70
N GLU A 497 1.57 6.96 3.77
CA GLU A 497 1.38 6.44 5.12
C GLU A 497 0.14 7.05 5.78
N PHE A 498 -0.68 6.20 6.38
CA PHE A 498 -1.93 6.58 7.01
C PHE A 498 -1.92 6.39 8.52
N GLY A 499 -2.80 7.13 9.19
CA GLY A 499 -3.09 6.97 10.59
C GLY A 499 -4.55 6.62 10.82
N LEU A 500 -4.83 5.87 11.89
CA LEU A 500 -6.17 5.68 12.42
C LEU A 500 -6.39 6.71 13.53
N ALA A 501 -7.32 7.64 13.29
CA ALA A 501 -7.71 8.64 14.26
C ALA A 501 -8.69 8.04 15.27
N THR A 502 -8.19 7.69 16.45
CA THR A 502 -9.02 7.20 17.57
C THR A 502 -9.64 8.33 18.38
N MET A 503 -9.16 9.57 18.18
CA MET A 503 -9.72 10.78 18.75
C MET A 503 -9.80 11.88 17.69
N THR A 504 -10.83 12.71 17.74
CA THR A 504 -10.99 13.87 16.85
C THR A 504 -9.93 14.93 17.19
N VAL A 505 -8.75 14.80 16.61
CA VAL A 505 -7.77 15.88 16.58
C VAL A 505 -8.10 16.72 15.36
N GLN A 506 -8.63 17.91 15.57
CA GLN A 506 -8.66 18.90 14.49
C GLN A 506 -7.21 19.19 14.13
N PRO A 507 -6.81 19.06 12.86
CA PRO A 507 -5.46 19.43 12.47
C PRO A 507 -5.28 20.91 12.77
N GLU A 508 -4.40 21.24 13.70
CA GLU A 508 -3.91 22.61 13.82
C GLU A 508 -3.21 22.96 12.50
N SER A 509 -3.80 23.86 11.76
CA SER A 509 -3.21 24.43 10.54
C SER A 509 -2.02 25.32 10.91
N LYS A 510 -1.00 24.74 11.48
CA LYS A 510 0.28 25.41 11.64
C LYS A 510 1.01 25.32 10.31
N LYS A 511 0.81 26.34 9.49
CA LYS A 511 1.66 26.65 8.32
C LYS A 511 3.08 26.95 8.82
N LYS A 512 3.83 25.91 9.22
CA LYS A 512 5.24 26.03 9.51
C LYS A 512 6.02 25.80 8.23
N ARG A 513 6.65 26.84 7.75
CA ARG A 513 7.65 26.77 6.71
C ARG A 513 8.90 26.09 7.27
N LEU A 514 9.27 24.96 6.71
CA LEU A 514 10.42 24.19 7.13
C LEU A 514 11.58 24.49 6.18
N LYS A 515 12.74 24.88 6.72
CA LYS A 515 13.97 25.06 5.94
C LYS A 515 14.84 23.82 6.09
N LEU A 516 15.22 23.20 4.98
CA LEU A 516 16.26 22.17 4.99
C LEU A 516 17.64 22.83 5.18
N ARG A 517 18.46 22.25 6.05
CA ARG A 517 19.86 22.64 6.18
C ARG A 517 20.71 21.82 5.23
N GLY A 518 21.54 22.46 4.44
CA GLY A 518 22.67 21.81 3.77
C GLY A 518 22.76 21.92 2.26
N GLU A 519 21.68 22.20 1.54
CA GLU A 519 21.76 22.41 0.09
C GLU A 519 22.19 23.84 -0.22
N LYS A 520 23.34 23.98 -0.89
CA LYS A 520 23.91 25.27 -1.27
C LYS A 520 23.50 25.72 -2.67
N LYS A 521 22.96 24.81 -3.50
CA LYS A 521 22.59 25.10 -4.89
C LYS A 521 21.10 24.95 -5.08
N LEU A 522 20.53 25.94 -5.79
CA LEU A 522 19.16 25.84 -6.25
C LEU A 522 19.12 24.98 -7.52
N PRO A 523 18.32 23.89 -7.56
CA PRO A 523 18.10 23.15 -8.79
C PRO A 523 17.45 24.05 -9.85
N TYR A 524 17.78 23.84 -11.12
CA TYR A 524 17.08 24.49 -12.23
C TYR A 524 15.59 24.13 -12.20
N GLY A 525 14.76 25.07 -12.64
CA GLY A 525 13.32 24.87 -12.74
C GLY A 525 12.55 24.80 -11.44
N LEU A 526 13.19 25.02 -10.28
CA LEU A 526 12.48 25.01 -9.00
C LEU A 526 11.44 26.14 -8.94
N MET A 527 10.31 25.90 -8.28
CA MET A 527 9.21 26.84 -8.18
C MET A 527 9.17 27.52 -6.81
N ILE A 528 8.58 28.70 -6.75
CA ILE A 528 8.18 29.38 -5.52
C ILE A 528 6.70 29.72 -5.56
N ARG A 529 6.11 29.88 -4.39
CA ARG A 529 4.68 30.24 -4.28
C ARG A 529 4.40 31.61 -4.92
N ALA A 530 3.27 31.68 -5.62
CA ALA A 530 2.68 32.93 -6.09
C ALA A 530 1.50 33.31 -5.17
N ASN A 531 1.19 34.59 -5.10
CA ASN A 531 0.00 35.13 -4.43
C ASN A 531 -0.18 34.67 -2.97
N VAL A 532 0.89 34.47 -2.24
CA VAL A 532 0.87 34.22 -0.81
C VAL A 532 0.97 35.57 -0.11
N THR A 533 0.09 35.84 0.87
CA THR A 533 0.32 36.88 1.86
C THR A 533 1.12 36.23 2.99
N PRO A 534 2.44 36.27 2.97
CA PRO A 534 3.22 35.64 4.03
C PRO A 534 3.14 36.54 5.28
N ASP A 535 3.25 35.89 6.45
CA ASP A 535 3.58 36.63 7.66
C ASP A 535 4.87 37.42 7.45
N LYS A 536 5.08 38.53 8.16
CA LYS A 536 6.23 39.41 8.00
C LYS A 536 7.58 38.69 7.95
N GLU A 537 7.71 37.58 8.69
CA GLU A 537 8.93 36.76 8.71
C GLU A 537 9.16 35.99 7.39
N ASP A 538 8.10 35.68 6.67
CA ASP A 538 8.20 35.00 5.36
C ASP A 538 8.65 35.93 4.24
N TRP A 539 8.54 37.23 4.44
CA TRP A 539 8.85 38.25 3.49
C TRP A 539 10.33 38.55 3.35
N GLU A 540 11.02 38.59 4.49
CA GLU A 540 12.45 38.85 4.52
C GLU A 540 13.29 37.75 3.87
N LEU A 541 12.63 36.59 3.63
CA LEU A 541 13.37 35.39 3.24
C LEU A 541 13.24 35.00 1.78
N VAL A 542 12.23 35.45 1.02
CA VAL A 542 11.95 34.78 -0.24
C VAL A 542 12.47 35.44 -1.51
N PRO A 543 12.17 36.67 -1.87
CA PRO A 543 12.62 37.13 -3.19
C PRO A 543 14.07 37.64 -3.24
N GLY A 544 14.47 38.47 -2.29
CA GLY A 544 15.77 39.15 -2.38
C GLY A 544 16.96 38.24 -2.15
N GLU A 545 16.92 37.43 -1.14
CA GLU A 545 18.00 36.49 -0.87
C GLU A 545 18.01 35.34 -1.86
N LEU A 546 16.82 34.91 -2.37
CA LEU A 546 16.71 33.94 -3.43
C LEU A 546 17.40 34.44 -4.68
N LEU A 547 17.06 35.67 -5.12
CA LEU A 547 17.66 36.26 -6.30
C LEU A 547 19.15 36.53 -6.11
N LYS A 548 19.57 36.92 -4.92
CA LYS A 548 21.01 37.12 -4.59
C LYS A 548 21.76 35.79 -4.68
N ALA A 549 21.28 34.75 -3.99
CA ALA A 549 21.91 33.45 -4.02
C ALA A 549 21.92 32.87 -5.44
N TYR A 550 20.81 33.00 -6.15
CA TYR A 550 20.67 32.52 -7.52
C TYR A 550 21.61 33.27 -8.49
N ASN A 551 21.72 34.60 -8.39
CA ASN A 551 22.62 35.39 -9.20
C ASN A 551 24.09 35.10 -8.90
N ASP A 552 24.44 34.77 -7.64
CA ASP A 552 25.81 34.42 -7.26
C ASP A 552 26.23 33.06 -7.87
N GLU A 553 25.32 32.13 -7.96
CA GLU A 553 25.54 30.81 -8.59
C GLU A 553 25.36 30.83 -10.11
N HIS A 554 24.55 31.76 -10.63
CA HIS A 554 24.19 31.85 -12.05
C HIS A 554 24.52 33.24 -12.61
N PRO A 555 25.80 33.52 -12.94
CA PRO A 555 26.24 34.81 -13.42
C PRO A 555 25.48 35.32 -14.66
N PHE A 556 24.87 34.40 -15.42
CA PHE A 556 24.06 34.74 -16.57
C PHE A 556 22.84 35.60 -16.18
N LEU A 557 22.14 35.26 -15.09
CA LEU A 557 20.98 36.00 -14.61
C LEU A 557 21.33 37.43 -14.16
N ARG A 558 22.55 37.66 -13.63
CA ARG A 558 23.03 39.01 -13.32
C ARG A 558 23.08 39.90 -14.54
N LYS A 559 23.40 39.34 -15.70
CA LYS A 559 23.50 40.09 -16.96
C LYS A 559 22.14 40.41 -17.57
N THR A 560 21.11 39.63 -17.21
CA THR A 560 19.76 39.78 -17.78
C THR A 560 18.86 40.69 -16.93
N LEU A 561 19.16 40.90 -15.65
CA LEU A 561 18.40 41.78 -14.78
C LEU A 561 19.13 43.09 -14.54
N THR A 562 18.45 44.23 -14.72
CA THR A 562 18.96 45.54 -14.36
C THR A 562 19.06 45.70 -12.84
N GLU A 563 19.87 46.66 -12.38
CA GLU A 563 20.01 46.97 -10.94
C GLU A 563 18.66 47.34 -10.32
N GLN A 564 17.83 48.10 -11.05
CA GLN A 564 16.49 48.49 -10.64
C GLN A 564 15.57 47.24 -10.51
N GLN A 565 15.59 46.34 -11.48
CA GLN A 565 14.83 45.11 -11.41
C GLN A 565 15.24 44.21 -10.25
N ARG A 566 16.53 44.12 -9.90
CA ARG A 566 17.01 43.39 -8.73
C ARG A 566 16.54 44.03 -7.43
N THR A 567 16.52 45.39 -7.38
CA THR A 567 16.03 46.11 -6.21
C THR A 567 14.53 45.96 -6.05
N GLU A 568 13.77 46.02 -7.13
CA GLU A 568 12.35 45.77 -7.15
C GLU A 568 12.03 44.32 -6.72
N PHE A 569 12.81 43.38 -7.17
CA PHE A 569 12.69 41.99 -6.81
C PHE A 569 12.90 41.71 -5.31
N VAL A 570 13.74 42.48 -4.66
CA VAL A 570 13.98 42.42 -3.21
C VAL A 570 12.84 43.04 -2.40
N ARG A 571 12.24 44.10 -2.93
CA ARG A 571 11.26 44.93 -2.22
C ARG A 571 9.81 44.62 -2.55
N TYR A 572 9.58 44.00 -3.68
CA TYR A 572 8.23 43.86 -4.23
C TYR A 572 7.54 42.57 -3.82
N GLN A 573 6.34 42.74 -3.30
CA GLN A 573 5.44 41.67 -2.97
C GLN A 573 4.36 41.54 -4.04
N PRO A 574 4.01 40.32 -4.49
CA PRO A 574 2.78 40.15 -5.25
C PRO A 574 1.58 40.65 -4.44
N CYS A 575 0.78 41.51 -5.03
CA CYS A 575 -0.39 42.03 -4.36
C CYS A 575 -1.38 40.91 -4.02
N SER A 576 -1.76 40.82 -2.76
CA SER A 576 -2.73 39.82 -2.27
C SER A 576 -4.11 39.92 -2.94
N ASN A 577 -4.47 41.13 -3.46
CA ASN A 577 -5.79 41.33 -4.06
C ASN A 577 -5.80 41.09 -5.57
N CYS A 578 -4.77 41.50 -6.29
CA CYS A 578 -4.75 41.42 -7.77
C CYS A 578 -3.61 40.56 -8.33
N GLY A 579 -2.72 40.02 -7.50
CA GLY A 579 -1.60 39.22 -7.95
C GLY A 579 -0.61 39.96 -8.83
N ALA A 580 -0.60 41.32 -8.79
CA ALA A 580 0.29 42.10 -9.64
C ALA A 580 1.73 41.73 -9.40
N LYS A 581 2.45 41.50 -10.51
CA LYS A 581 3.86 41.16 -10.52
C LYS A 581 4.70 42.41 -10.23
N TRP A 582 5.94 42.20 -9.91
CA TRP A 582 6.90 43.27 -9.56
C TRP A 582 6.88 44.46 -10.47
N GLY A 583 6.80 45.65 -9.89
CA GLY A 583 6.86 46.92 -10.58
C GLY A 583 5.72 47.25 -11.53
N LYS A 584 4.71 46.39 -11.64
CA LYS A 584 3.54 46.63 -12.49
C LYS A 584 2.39 47.18 -11.68
N ASN A 585 1.53 47.98 -12.34
CA ASN A 585 0.40 48.64 -11.73
C ASN A 585 -0.42 47.69 -10.85
N CYS A 586 -0.46 47.97 -9.58
CA CYS A 586 -1.19 47.21 -8.59
C CYS A 586 -2.40 48.03 -8.11
N CYS A 587 -3.47 47.40 -7.75
CA CYS A 587 -4.68 48.04 -7.21
C CYS A 587 -4.46 48.84 -5.92
N SER A 588 -3.29 48.69 -5.26
CA SER A 588 -2.92 49.48 -4.10
C SER A 588 -2.19 50.81 -4.46
N ASN A 589 -1.90 51.05 -5.73
CA ASN A 589 -1.25 52.24 -6.24
C ASN A 589 -2.19 53.17 -7.03
N SER A 590 -3.48 52.96 -6.92
CA SER A 590 -4.52 53.79 -7.52
C SER A 590 -5.11 54.75 -6.49
#